data_d2def6b34f5800ddc9b889511347303e
#
_entry.id   d2def6b34f5800ddc9b889511347303e
#
_cell.length_a   1.000
_cell.length_b   1.000
_cell.length_c   1.000
_cell.angle_alpha   90.00
_cell.angle_beta   90.00
_cell.angle_gamma   90.00
#
_symmetry.space_group_name_H-M   'P 1'
#
loop_
_entity.id
_entity.type
_entity.pdbx_description
1 polymer ?
#
loop_
_entity_poly.entity_id
_entity_poly.type
_entity_poly.pdbx_seq_one_letter_code
_entity_poly.pdbx_strand_id
1 'polypeptide(L)'
;GWDTQSAQAGRLAGQLRQLDALVGSLAQGLGPAWQQTLVLVATEFGRTAALNGTQGTDHGTASAALMMGGALQGGRVMADWPGLKQNDLHEARDLRPTMALESVISGAIAAHFGIDPVRTARTLYPAQADLRVVPV
;
A
#
# COMPACT_ATOMS: atom_id res chain seq x y z
N GLY A 1 -10.07 -13.63 -1.13
CA GLY A 1 -10.40 -13.36 0.09
C GLY A 1 -10.09 -12.03 0.79
N TRP A 2 -9.45 -11.03 0.15
CA TRP A 2 -9.15 -9.73 0.79
C TRP A 2 -10.34 -8.75 0.76
N ASP A 3 -11.37 -9.06 0.00
CA ASP A 3 -12.59 -8.26 -0.01
C ASP A 3 -13.48 -8.62 1.18
N THR A 4 -13.33 -7.87 2.27
CA THR A 4 -13.93 -8.15 3.57
C THR A 4 -15.18 -7.29 3.82
N GLN A 5 -16.14 -7.34 2.91
CA GLN A 5 -17.42 -6.61 3.04
C GLN A 5 -18.34 -7.14 4.15
N SER A 6 -18.04 -8.29 4.74
CA SER A 6 -18.79 -8.85 5.85
C SER A 6 -17.88 -9.57 6.85
N ALA A 7 -18.23 -9.54 8.13
CA ALA A 7 -17.52 -10.19 9.24
C ALA A 7 -16.00 -9.91 9.19
N GLN A 8 -15.63 -8.67 8.92
CA GLN A 8 -14.26 -8.25 8.59
C GLN A 8 -13.23 -8.65 9.64
N ALA A 9 -13.53 -8.49 10.92
CA ALA A 9 -12.56 -8.69 11.99
C ALA A 9 -11.89 -10.08 11.92
N GLY A 10 -12.69 -11.14 11.80
CA GLY A 10 -12.16 -12.51 11.72
C GLY A 10 -11.49 -12.81 10.37
N ARG A 11 -12.11 -12.38 9.27
CA ARG A 11 -11.60 -12.60 7.91
C ARG A 11 -10.27 -11.88 7.68
N LEU A 12 -10.21 -10.60 8.03
CA LEU A 12 -8.99 -9.79 7.86
C LEU A 12 -7.86 -10.32 8.73
N ALA A 13 -8.13 -10.70 9.99
CA ALA A 13 -7.12 -11.30 10.85
C ALA A 13 -6.57 -12.62 10.26
N GLY A 14 -7.41 -13.43 9.60
CA GLY A 14 -6.98 -14.62 8.88
C GLY A 14 -6.07 -14.31 7.71
N GLN A 15 -6.44 -13.33 6.88
CA GLN A 15 -5.66 -12.91 5.72
C GLN A 15 -4.31 -12.29 6.13
N LEU A 16 -4.29 -11.47 7.18
CA LEU A 16 -3.05 -10.87 7.67
C LEU A 16 -2.07 -11.93 8.19
N ARG A 17 -2.55 -12.96 8.89
CA ARG A 17 -1.69 -14.09 9.28
C ARG A 17 -1.11 -14.85 8.09
N GLN A 18 -1.90 -15.02 7.02
CA GLN A 18 -1.42 -15.67 5.79
C GLN A 18 -0.37 -14.80 5.08
N LEU A 19 -0.58 -13.48 5.03
CA LEU A 19 0.39 -12.55 4.47
C LEU A 19 1.71 -12.57 5.27
N ASP A 20 1.63 -12.55 6.59
CA ASP A 20 2.79 -12.63 7.48
C ASP A 20 3.59 -13.92 7.24
N ALA A 21 2.91 -15.06 7.19
CA ALA A 21 3.54 -16.34 6.90
C ALA A 21 4.17 -16.38 5.49
N LEU A 22 3.48 -15.81 4.49
CA LEU A 22 4.00 -15.72 3.13
C LEU A 22 5.29 -14.90 3.06
N VAL A 23 5.30 -13.72 3.68
CA VAL A 23 6.48 -12.85 3.70
C VAL A 23 7.64 -13.49 4.44
N GLY A 24 7.36 -14.13 5.59
CA GLY A 24 8.38 -14.88 6.34
C GLY A 24 8.98 -16.02 5.51
N SER A 25 8.14 -16.80 4.83
CA SER A 25 8.59 -17.88 3.94
C SER A 25 9.38 -17.35 2.74
N LEU A 26 8.95 -16.22 2.16
CA LEU A 26 9.67 -15.58 1.06
C LEU A 26 11.06 -15.12 1.50
N ALA A 27 11.16 -14.46 2.65
CA ALA A 27 12.45 -14.01 3.19
C ALA A 27 13.41 -15.17 3.45
N GLN A 28 12.91 -16.28 4.03
CA GLN A 28 13.70 -17.49 4.25
C GLN A 28 14.12 -18.16 2.94
N GLY A 29 13.20 -18.28 1.99
CA GLY A 29 13.44 -18.92 0.70
C GLY A 29 14.45 -18.16 -0.17
N LEU A 30 14.44 -16.84 -0.12
CA LEU A 30 15.40 -15.98 -0.83
C LEU A 30 16.79 -15.98 -0.16
N GLY A 31 16.87 -16.27 1.14
CA GLY A 31 18.14 -16.30 1.86
C GLY A 31 18.94 -15.00 1.67
N PRO A 32 20.20 -15.08 1.22
CA PRO A 32 21.04 -13.89 1.01
C PRO A 32 20.47 -12.89 -0.01
N ALA A 33 19.68 -13.36 -0.99
CA ALA A 33 19.05 -12.49 -1.99
C ALA A 33 18.02 -11.55 -1.37
N TRP A 34 17.49 -11.86 -0.19
CA TRP A 34 16.60 -10.98 0.56
C TRP A 34 17.19 -9.58 0.78
N GLN A 35 18.51 -9.47 0.98
CA GLN A 35 19.21 -8.21 1.16
C GLN A 35 19.13 -7.27 -0.04
N GLN A 36 18.84 -7.82 -1.21
CA GLN A 36 18.68 -7.07 -2.46
C GLN A 36 17.25 -7.11 -2.99
N THR A 37 16.30 -7.48 -2.13
CA THR A 37 14.90 -7.61 -2.50
C THR A 37 14.08 -6.46 -1.93
N LEU A 38 13.17 -5.94 -2.74
CA LEU A 38 12.06 -5.07 -2.34
C LEU A 38 10.75 -5.78 -2.68
N VAL A 39 9.90 -5.94 -1.69
CA VAL A 39 8.53 -6.45 -1.85
C VAL A 39 7.55 -5.32 -1.61
N LEU A 40 6.68 -5.07 -2.58
CA LEU A 40 5.57 -4.13 -2.46
C LEU A 40 4.25 -4.93 -2.44
N VAL A 41 3.45 -4.72 -1.41
CA VAL A 41 2.09 -5.24 -1.30
C VAL A 41 1.12 -4.08 -1.40
N ALA A 42 0.27 -4.12 -2.40
CA ALA A 42 -0.73 -3.08 -2.67
C ALA A 42 -2.07 -3.72 -3.03
N THR A 43 -3.12 -2.92 -3.04
CA THR A 43 -4.48 -3.33 -3.42
C THR A 43 -5.04 -2.39 -4.48
N GLU A 44 -5.92 -2.90 -5.32
CA GLU A 44 -6.58 -2.18 -6.40
C GLU A 44 -7.72 -1.28 -5.94
N PHE A 45 -8.22 -1.44 -4.73
CA PHE A 45 -9.30 -0.61 -4.17
C PHE A 45 -9.01 -0.18 -2.73
N GLY A 46 -9.67 0.89 -2.29
CA GLY A 46 -9.66 1.35 -0.92
C GLY A 46 -10.84 0.81 -0.11
N ARG A 47 -11.04 1.39 1.06
CA ARG A 47 -12.14 1.03 1.97
C ARG A 47 -12.86 2.25 2.49
N THR A 48 -14.14 2.07 2.81
CA THR A 48 -14.91 3.01 3.62
C THR A 48 -14.35 3.08 5.03
N ALA A 49 -14.46 4.24 5.68
CA ALA A 49 -13.97 4.42 7.05
C ALA A 49 -14.86 3.76 8.10
N ALA A 50 -16.15 3.69 7.86
CA ALA A 50 -17.13 3.09 8.76
C ALA A 50 -17.48 1.66 8.36
N LEU A 51 -17.86 0.84 9.34
CA LEU A 51 -18.42 -0.47 9.09
C LEU A 51 -19.82 -0.35 8.46
N ASN A 52 -20.09 -1.27 7.52
CA ASN A 52 -21.42 -1.45 6.94
C ASN A 52 -22.33 -2.31 7.83
N GLY A 53 -23.57 -2.54 7.38
CA GLY A 53 -24.56 -3.34 8.11
C GLY A 53 -24.20 -4.82 8.30
N THR A 54 -23.18 -5.35 7.62
CA THR A 54 -22.71 -6.72 7.71
C THR A 54 -21.39 -6.88 8.46
N GLN A 55 -21.00 -5.87 9.24
CA GLN A 55 -19.75 -5.82 10.02
C GLN A 55 -18.49 -5.94 9.16
N GLY A 56 -18.51 -5.35 7.99
CA GLY A 56 -17.38 -5.19 7.08
C GLY A 56 -17.21 -3.76 6.63
N THR A 57 -16.34 -3.53 5.67
CA THR A 57 -16.22 -2.22 4.98
C THR A 57 -16.47 -2.43 3.50
N ASP A 58 -17.12 -1.46 2.87
CA ASP A 58 -17.32 -1.49 1.44
C ASP A 58 -16.08 -0.98 0.70
N HIS A 59 -16.05 -1.14 -0.62
CA HIS A 59 -15.01 -0.53 -1.44
C HIS A 59 -15.04 0.99 -1.29
N GLY A 60 -13.89 1.58 -1.25
CA GLY A 60 -13.68 3.02 -1.11
C GLY A 60 -12.48 3.49 -1.93
N THR A 61 -12.00 4.69 -1.65
CA THR A 61 -11.03 5.37 -2.51
C THR A 61 -9.58 5.12 -2.10
N ALA A 62 -9.26 5.16 -0.81
CA ALA A 62 -7.88 5.00 -0.34
C ALA A 62 -7.66 3.75 0.50
N SER A 63 -6.41 3.29 0.52
CA SER A 63 -5.96 2.13 1.28
C SER A 63 -4.53 2.35 1.78
N ALA A 64 -3.88 1.28 2.22
CA ALA A 64 -2.47 1.27 2.58
C ALA A 64 -1.70 0.31 1.67
N ALA A 65 -0.45 0.64 1.40
CA ALA A 65 0.52 -0.27 0.81
C ALA A 65 1.61 -0.60 1.82
N LEU A 66 2.18 -1.80 1.73
CA LEU A 66 3.27 -2.23 2.59
C LEU A 66 4.53 -2.45 1.73
N MET A 67 5.66 -1.96 2.21
CA MET A 67 6.96 -2.21 1.60
C MET A 67 7.86 -2.93 2.60
N MET A 68 8.55 -3.95 2.16
CA MET A 68 9.45 -4.77 2.97
C MET A 68 10.59 -5.35 2.13
N GLY A 69 11.64 -5.78 2.79
CA GLY A 69 12.82 -6.37 2.14
C GLY A 69 14.11 -5.83 2.70
N GLY A 70 15.21 -6.55 2.51
CA GLY A 70 16.51 -6.18 3.05
C GLY A 70 17.12 -4.93 2.41
N ALA A 71 16.67 -4.54 1.23
CA ALA A 71 17.10 -3.31 0.56
C ALA A 71 16.42 -2.04 1.08
N LEU A 72 15.44 -2.18 1.99
CA LEU A 72 14.63 -1.08 2.48
C LEU A 72 15.03 -0.67 3.90
N GLN A 73 15.11 0.63 4.16
CA GLN A 73 15.16 1.16 5.53
C GLN A 73 13.74 1.20 6.11
N GLY A 74 13.34 0.08 6.75
CA GLY A 74 12.01 -0.10 7.32
C GLY A 74 11.78 0.62 8.65
N GLY A 75 10.73 0.22 9.37
CA GLY A 75 10.39 0.73 10.70
C GLY A 75 9.71 2.10 10.70
N ARG A 76 9.19 2.56 9.58
CA ARG A 76 8.52 3.87 9.44
C ARG A 76 7.16 3.75 8.76
N VAL A 77 6.28 4.69 9.07
CA VAL A 77 5.01 4.90 8.37
C VAL A 77 5.12 6.18 7.57
N MET A 78 4.86 6.11 6.27
CA MET A 78 4.81 7.26 5.37
C MET A 78 3.34 7.60 5.14
N ALA A 79 2.87 8.67 5.73
CA ALA A 79 1.47 9.07 5.60
C ALA A 79 1.33 10.60 5.78
N ASP A 80 0.45 11.18 4.99
CA ASP A 80 -0.18 12.47 5.26
C ASP A 80 -1.58 12.16 5.83
N TRP A 81 -1.62 11.89 7.15
CA TRP A 81 -2.80 11.33 7.79
C TRP A 81 -3.80 12.42 8.20
N PRO A 82 -4.95 12.57 7.52
CA PRO A 82 -5.93 13.61 7.81
C PRO A 82 -6.81 13.30 9.03
N GLY A 83 -6.95 12.03 9.41
CA GLY A 83 -7.85 11.57 10.46
C GLY A 83 -9.02 10.74 9.94
N LEU A 84 -9.95 10.42 10.86
CA LEU A 84 -11.17 9.63 10.58
C LEU A 84 -12.47 10.36 10.95
N LYS A 85 -12.39 11.64 11.30
CA LYS A 85 -13.61 12.43 11.50
C LYS A 85 -14.31 12.62 10.16
N GLN A 86 -15.62 12.81 10.18
CA GLN A 86 -16.42 12.92 8.96
C GLN A 86 -15.88 13.97 7.98
N ASN A 87 -15.38 15.10 8.45
CA ASN A 87 -14.80 16.16 7.63
C ASN A 87 -13.39 15.81 7.07
N ASP A 88 -12.72 14.80 7.64
CA ASP A 88 -11.42 14.35 7.23
C ASP A 88 -11.53 13.30 6.11
N LEU A 89 -12.70 12.72 5.92
CA LEU A 89 -12.96 11.68 4.93
C LEU A 89 -13.15 12.25 3.52
N HIS A 90 -12.91 11.44 2.53
CA HIS A 90 -13.31 11.70 1.15
C HIS A 90 -14.81 11.43 1.02
N GLU A 91 -15.55 12.42 0.52
CA GLU A 91 -17.02 12.39 0.42
C GLU A 91 -17.74 12.00 1.74
N ALA A 92 -17.13 12.34 2.89
CA ALA A 92 -17.63 12.02 4.24
C ALA A 92 -17.86 10.49 4.46
N ARG A 93 -17.20 9.62 3.70
CA ARG A 93 -17.40 8.17 3.70
C ARG A 93 -16.09 7.38 3.64
N ASP A 94 -15.24 7.68 2.67
CA ASP A 94 -14.06 6.89 2.36
C ASP A 94 -12.83 7.42 3.07
N LEU A 95 -11.82 6.56 3.26
CA LEU A 95 -10.49 7.06 3.56
C LEU A 95 -10.06 8.05 2.47
N ARG A 96 -9.53 9.19 2.89
CA ARG A 96 -9.05 10.22 1.95
C ARG A 96 -7.74 9.78 1.31
N PRO A 97 -7.66 9.74 -0.02
CA PRO A 97 -6.38 9.48 -0.70
C PRO A 97 -5.45 10.69 -0.53
N THR A 98 -4.24 10.45 -0.06
CA THR A 98 -3.22 11.48 0.19
C THR A 98 -1.97 11.29 -0.68
N MET A 99 -1.80 10.10 -1.25
CA MET A 99 -0.72 9.77 -2.18
C MET A 99 -1.26 8.91 -3.32
N ALA A 100 -0.78 9.15 -4.53
CA ALA A 100 -1.05 8.26 -5.65
C ALA A 100 -0.20 6.98 -5.50
N LEU A 101 -0.79 5.80 -5.72
CA LEU A 101 -0.07 4.54 -5.66
C LEU A 101 1.05 4.47 -6.70
N GLU A 102 0.84 5.04 -7.86
CA GLU A 102 1.82 5.15 -8.94
C GLU A 102 3.06 5.94 -8.52
N SER A 103 2.88 6.98 -7.70
CA SER A 103 3.97 7.75 -7.09
C SER A 103 4.84 6.89 -6.18
N VAL A 104 4.21 6.06 -5.35
CA VAL A 104 4.88 5.16 -4.42
C VAL A 104 5.62 4.06 -5.19
N ILE A 105 4.97 3.45 -6.19
CA ILE A 105 5.58 2.42 -7.04
C ILE A 105 6.81 2.98 -7.78
N SER A 106 6.68 4.15 -8.39
CA SER A 106 7.79 4.79 -9.11
C SER A 106 8.95 5.11 -8.19
N GLY A 107 8.67 5.63 -6.99
CA GLY A 107 9.69 5.91 -5.97
C GLY A 107 10.40 4.64 -5.49
N ALA A 108 9.64 3.60 -5.21
CA ALA A 108 10.18 2.31 -4.75
C ALA A 108 11.11 1.67 -5.79
N ILE A 109 10.70 1.66 -7.06
CA ILE A 109 11.51 1.14 -8.17
C ILE A 109 12.76 1.99 -8.35
N ALA A 110 12.61 3.31 -8.37
CA ALA A 110 13.74 4.22 -8.57
C ALA A 110 14.78 4.08 -7.46
N ALA A 111 14.36 4.03 -6.20
CA ALA A 111 15.24 3.84 -5.05
C ALA A 111 15.93 2.48 -5.08
N HIS A 112 15.18 1.40 -5.37
CA HIS A 112 15.71 0.05 -5.39
C HIS A 112 16.77 -0.17 -6.47
N PHE A 113 16.59 0.39 -7.66
CA PHE A 113 17.52 0.24 -8.78
C PHE A 113 18.52 1.39 -8.95
N GLY A 114 18.46 2.43 -8.10
CA GLY A 114 19.34 3.58 -8.19
C GLY A 114 19.15 4.40 -9.48
N ILE A 115 17.92 4.49 -9.99
CA ILE A 115 17.59 5.19 -11.25
C ILE A 115 16.80 6.47 -10.98
N ASP A 116 16.74 7.36 -11.98
CA ASP A 116 16.03 8.64 -11.85
C ASP A 116 14.52 8.45 -11.63
N PRO A 117 13.95 8.96 -10.53
CA PRO A 117 12.55 8.73 -10.17
C PRO A 117 11.57 9.39 -11.13
N VAL A 118 11.89 10.57 -11.67
CA VAL A 118 11.01 11.28 -12.62
C VAL A 118 10.94 10.53 -13.95
N ARG A 119 12.09 10.08 -14.43
CA ARG A 119 12.17 9.25 -15.64
C ARG A 119 11.45 7.94 -15.45
N THR A 120 11.58 7.29 -14.29
CA THR A 120 10.87 6.05 -13.94
C THR A 120 9.37 6.27 -14.00
N ALA A 121 8.85 7.31 -13.34
CA ALA A 121 7.43 7.64 -13.35
C ALA A 121 6.89 7.88 -14.76
N ARG A 122 7.58 8.68 -15.56
CA ARG A 122 7.19 8.95 -16.97
C ARG A 122 7.21 7.70 -17.85
N THR A 123 8.10 6.76 -17.57
CA THR A 123 8.20 5.50 -18.31
C THR A 123 7.06 4.55 -17.94
N LEU A 124 6.76 4.43 -16.66
CA LEU A 124 5.72 3.52 -16.16
C LEU A 124 4.31 4.08 -16.36
N TYR A 125 4.16 5.39 -16.20
CA TYR A 125 2.86 6.07 -16.23
C TYR A 125 2.87 7.28 -17.18
N PRO A 126 3.04 7.07 -18.49
CA PRO A 126 3.20 8.17 -19.47
C PRO A 126 1.98 9.09 -19.55
N ALA A 127 0.79 8.61 -19.19
CA ALA A 127 -0.43 9.41 -19.14
C ALA A 127 -0.50 10.35 -17.91
N GLN A 128 0.42 10.21 -16.95
CA GLN A 128 0.47 11.00 -15.71
C GLN A 128 1.78 11.81 -15.67
N ALA A 129 1.96 12.71 -16.63
CA ALA A 129 3.20 13.45 -16.83
C ALA A 129 3.64 14.26 -15.59
N ASP A 130 2.68 14.72 -14.77
CA ASP A 130 2.90 15.53 -13.57
C ASP A 130 2.93 14.71 -12.28
N LEU A 131 3.08 13.38 -12.37
CA LEU A 131 3.10 12.51 -11.22
C LEU A 131 4.25 12.88 -10.27
N ARG A 132 3.90 13.29 -9.05
CA ARG A 132 4.87 13.66 -8.02
C ARG A 132 5.38 12.40 -7.32
N VAL A 133 6.62 11.99 -7.63
CA VAL A 133 7.22 10.78 -7.07
C VAL A 133 7.46 10.93 -5.56
N VAL A 134 7.04 9.95 -4.79
CA VAL A 134 7.29 9.88 -3.35
C VAL A 134 8.67 9.24 -3.11
N PRO A 135 9.58 9.90 -2.39
CA PRO A 135 10.84 9.28 -1.99
C PRO A 135 10.58 8.20 -0.93
N VAL A 136 11.11 7.02 -1.13
CA VAL A 136 10.95 5.85 -0.25
C VAL A 136 12.29 5.40 0.33
#